data_374f0be86c5dc65609e5087093c341dc
#
_entry.id   374f0be86c5dc65609e5087093c341dc
#
_cell.length_a   1.000
_cell.length_b   1.000
_cell.length_c   1.000
_cell.angle_alpha   90.00
_cell.angle_beta   90.00
_cell.angle_gamma   90.00
#
_symmetry.space_group_name_H-M   'P 1'
#
loop_
_entity.id
_entity.type
_entity.pdbx_description
1 polymer ?
#
loop_
_entity_poly.entity_id
_entity_poly.type
_entity_poly.pdbx_seq_one_letter_code
_entity_poly.pdbx_strand_id
1 'polypeptide(L)'
;MTIIEFDTALPEYAAPCERPVIQMLIDFCLRDDGKVSVWDGEELSVHGCSSKAHILKNLAQTEMDQVEAYDKDGNCRGWFSLIYHNGSENEPMIVISDYSYNEWTENVYRRLDGVFGGIEL
;
A
#
# COMPACT_ATOMS: atom_id res chain seq x y z
N MET A 1 -10.81 19.06 5.21
CA MET A 1 -10.49 18.58 3.87
C MET A 1 -9.29 17.67 3.84
N THR A 2 -9.17 16.89 4.87
CA THR A 2 -8.04 15.99 5.03
C THR A 2 -7.97 14.92 3.93
N ILE A 3 -9.11 14.47 3.41
CA ILE A 3 -9.15 13.46 2.36
C ILE A 3 -8.42 13.94 1.10
N ILE A 4 -8.62 15.21 0.74
CA ILE A 4 -7.96 15.80 -0.43
C ILE A 4 -6.46 15.85 -0.23
N GLU A 5 -6.03 16.17 1.00
CA GLU A 5 -4.61 16.24 1.33
C GLU A 5 -3.92 14.88 1.19
N PHE A 6 -4.59 13.81 1.65
CA PHE A 6 -4.03 12.46 1.51
C PHE A 6 -3.90 12.05 0.06
N ASP A 7 -4.89 12.39 -0.76
CA ASP A 7 -4.88 12.06 -2.17
C ASP A 7 -3.73 12.77 -2.88
N THR A 8 -3.47 14.02 -2.53
CA THR A 8 -2.36 14.79 -3.11
C THR A 8 -0.99 14.41 -2.57
N ALA A 9 -0.93 13.73 -1.42
CA ALA A 9 0.33 13.25 -0.86
C ALA A 9 0.92 12.13 -1.69
N LEU A 10 0.08 11.32 -2.33
CA LEU A 10 0.54 10.21 -3.16
C LEU A 10 1.06 10.72 -4.50
N PRO A 11 2.31 10.35 -4.90
CA PRO A 11 2.89 10.83 -6.17
C PRO A 11 2.06 10.48 -7.40
N GLU A 12 2.28 11.23 -8.47
CA GLU A 12 1.54 11.07 -9.73
C GLU A 12 1.75 9.72 -10.41
N TYR A 13 2.79 9.02 -10.09
CA TYR A 13 3.08 7.71 -10.67
C TYR A 13 1.95 6.71 -10.40
N ALA A 14 1.23 6.88 -9.29
CA ALA A 14 0.06 6.07 -9.02
C ALA A 14 -1.10 6.52 -9.89
N ALA A 15 -1.71 5.61 -10.65
CA ALA A 15 -2.87 5.90 -11.48
C ALA A 15 -4.09 6.24 -10.60
N PRO A 16 -5.05 7.01 -11.13
CA PRO A 16 -6.24 7.37 -10.33
C PRO A 16 -6.98 6.17 -9.75
N CYS A 17 -7.08 5.07 -10.48
CA CYS A 17 -7.77 3.86 -10.00
C CYS A 17 -6.96 3.13 -8.91
N GLU A 18 -5.67 3.35 -8.84
CA GLU A 18 -4.79 2.73 -7.84
C GLU A 18 -4.80 3.45 -6.51
N ARG A 19 -5.02 4.77 -6.53
CA ARG A 19 -4.89 5.61 -5.34
C ARG A 19 -5.75 5.18 -4.17
N PRO A 20 -7.05 4.93 -4.32
CA PRO A 20 -7.86 4.52 -3.17
C PRO A 20 -7.46 3.14 -2.65
N VAL A 21 -7.00 2.25 -3.51
CA VAL A 21 -6.52 0.92 -3.09
C VAL A 21 -5.29 1.06 -2.20
N ILE A 22 -4.32 1.86 -2.65
CA ILE A 22 -3.08 2.11 -1.91
C ILE A 22 -3.39 2.76 -0.56
N GLN A 23 -4.26 3.76 -0.54
CA GLN A 23 -4.62 4.44 0.71
C GLN A 23 -5.27 3.49 1.71
N MET A 24 -6.19 2.65 1.26
CA MET A 24 -6.85 1.69 2.14
C MET A 24 -5.87 0.62 2.63
N LEU A 25 -4.96 0.18 1.78
CA LEU A 25 -3.91 -0.76 2.19
C LEU A 25 -3.09 -0.18 3.35
N ILE A 26 -2.65 1.06 3.22
CA ILE A 26 -1.88 1.71 4.28
C ILE A 26 -2.71 1.88 5.54
N ASP A 27 -4.00 2.19 5.42
CA ASP A 27 -4.89 2.25 6.58
C ASP A 27 -4.92 0.92 7.34
N PHE A 28 -4.99 -0.20 6.64
CA PHE A 28 -4.93 -1.51 7.27
C PHE A 28 -3.60 -1.75 7.98
N CYS A 29 -2.50 -1.35 7.33
CA CYS A 29 -1.17 -1.51 7.90
C CYS A 29 -0.96 -0.71 9.18
N LEU A 30 -1.62 0.44 9.29
CA LEU A 30 -1.47 1.33 10.45
C LEU A 30 -2.44 1.07 11.59
N ARG A 31 -3.37 0.13 11.44
CA ARG A 31 -4.31 -0.20 12.52
C ARG A 31 -3.58 -0.74 13.73
N ASP A 32 -4.16 -0.49 14.91
CA ASP A 32 -3.64 -1.00 16.20
C ASP A 32 -2.20 -0.55 16.45
N ASP A 33 -1.93 0.72 16.17
CA ASP A 33 -0.62 1.33 16.35
C ASP A 33 0.47 0.69 15.47
N GLY A 34 0.07 0.20 14.31
CA GLY A 34 0.98 -0.39 13.35
C GLY A 34 1.96 0.62 12.75
N LYS A 35 3.03 0.10 12.19
CA LYS A 35 4.07 0.87 11.53
C LYS A 35 4.37 0.27 10.17
N VAL A 36 4.88 1.09 9.28
CA VAL A 36 5.18 0.70 7.90
C VAL A 36 6.61 1.06 7.53
N SER A 37 7.27 0.12 6.87
CA SER A 37 8.52 0.39 6.17
C SER A 37 8.29 0.19 4.68
N VAL A 38 8.97 0.97 3.85
CA VAL A 38 8.85 0.88 2.40
C VAL A 38 10.23 0.67 1.80
N TRP A 39 10.32 -0.35 0.97
CA TRP A 39 11.50 -0.69 0.20
C TRP A 39 11.18 -0.42 -1.27
N ASP A 40 11.99 0.43 -1.94
CA ASP A 40 11.73 0.84 -3.32
C ASP A 40 12.43 -0.01 -4.38
N GLY A 41 13.05 -1.09 -3.96
CA GLY A 41 13.83 -1.98 -4.84
C GLY A 41 15.33 -1.77 -4.72
N GLU A 42 15.75 -0.63 -4.23
CA GLU A 42 17.16 -0.30 -4.05
C GLU A 42 17.48 0.05 -2.60
N GLU A 43 16.60 0.79 -1.95
CA GLU A 43 16.83 1.21 -0.58
C GLU A 43 15.53 1.32 0.21
N LEU A 44 15.68 1.41 1.52
CA LEU A 44 14.58 1.58 2.45
C LEU A 44 14.21 3.06 2.49
N SER A 45 13.13 3.44 1.81
CA SER A 45 12.70 4.84 1.71
C SER A 45 11.89 5.31 2.91
N VAL A 46 11.23 4.38 3.60
CA VAL A 46 10.49 4.65 4.85
C VAL A 46 10.86 3.58 5.85
N HIS A 47 11.11 3.97 7.09
CA HIS A 47 11.57 3.05 8.12
C HIS A 47 10.68 3.14 9.36
N GLY A 48 9.82 2.14 9.56
CA GLY A 48 9.01 2.01 10.76
C GLY A 48 8.17 3.23 11.08
N CYS A 49 7.45 3.76 10.09
CA CYS A 49 6.71 5.01 10.22
C CYS A 49 5.23 4.76 10.49
N SER A 50 4.61 5.62 11.31
CA SER A 50 3.18 5.57 11.60
C SER A 50 2.41 6.74 10.98
N SER A 51 3.08 7.64 10.26
CA SER A 51 2.44 8.76 9.60
C SER A 51 1.96 8.37 8.21
N LYS A 52 0.65 8.30 8.02
CA LYS A 52 0.06 7.96 6.73
C LYS A 52 0.52 8.91 5.62
N ALA A 53 0.51 10.21 5.89
CA ALA A 53 0.92 11.21 4.89
C ALA A 53 2.37 11.01 4.45
N HIS A 54 3.26 10.75 5.39
CA HIS A 54 4.67 10.51 5.08
C HIS A 54 4.86 9.23 4.27
N ILE A 55 4.14 8.17 4.64
CA ILE A 55 4.21 6.90 3.93
C ILE A 55 3.72 7.07 2.50
N LEU A 56 2.54 7.67 2.31
CA LEU A 56 1.98 7.88 0.97
C LEU A 56 2.88 8.72 0.09
N LYS A 57 3.51 9.74 0.66
CA LYS A 57 4.43 10.60 -0.07
C LYS A 57 5.62 9.83 -0.64
N ASN A 58 6.01 8.76 0.03
CA ASN A 58 7.18 7.95 -0.35
C ASN A 58 6.82 6.68 -1.12
N LEU A 59 5.54 6.46 -1.41
CA LEU A 59 5.10 5.37 -2.28
C LEU A 59 4.97 5.88 -3.71
N ALA A 60 5.02 4.96 -4.67
CA ALA A 60 4.78 5.27 -6.09
C ALA A 60 5.68 6.37 -6.65
N GLN A 61 6.90 6.46 -6.17
CA GLN A 61 7.91 7.34 -6.76
C GLN A 61 8.59 6.63 -7.93
N THR A 62 8.52 5.31 -7.94
CA THR A 62 8.99 4.45 -9.02
C THR A 62 7.88 3.45 -9.31
N GLU A 63 8.12 2.54 -10.26
CA GLU A 63 7.09 1.60 -10.70
C GLU A 63 6.74 0.52 -9.68
N MET A 64 7.57 0.31 -8.65
CA MET A 64 7.30 -0.74 -7.67
C MET A 64 7.80 -0.36 -6.28
N ASP A 65 7.12 -0.90 -5.28
CA ASP A 65 7.52 -0.79 -3.88
C ASP A 65 7.19 -2.10 -3.17
N GLN A 66 7.91 -2.37 -2.09
CA GLN A 66 7.52 -3.39 -1.13
C GLN A 66 7.15 -2.71 0.19
N VAL A 67 5.95 -2.96 0.65
CA VAL A 67 5.42 -2.41 1.90
C VAL A 67 5.51 -3.49 2.96
N GLU A 68 6.19 -3.20 4.07
CA GLU A 68 6.29 -4.11 5.20
C GLU A 68 5.53 -3.53 6.37
N ALA A 69 4.60 -4.30 6.91
CA ALA A 69 3.75 -3.88 8.02
C ALA A 69 4.22 -4.52 9.33
N TYR A 70 4.30 -3.71 10.38
CA TYR A 70 4.73 -4.13 11.71
C TYR A 70 3.66 -3.76 12.73
N ASP A 71 3.54 -4.58 13.77
CA ASP A 71 2.66 -4.23 14.88
C ASP A 71 3.36 -3.23 15.84
N LYS A 72 2.65 -2.84 16.89
CA LYS A 72 3.18 -1.87 17.85
C LYS A 72 4.44 -2.34 18.57
N ASP A 73 4.66 -3.64 18.63
CA ASP A 73 5.81 -4.24 19.31
C ASP A 73 6.99 -4.48 18.35
N GLY A 74 6.82 -4.11 17.09
CA GLY A 74 7.87 -4.26 16.08
C GLY A 74 7.91 -5.62 15.39
N ASN A 75 6.89 -6.45 15.60
CA ASN A 75 6.80 -7.74 14.92
C ASN A 75 6.18 -7.57 13.54
N CYS A 76 6.76 -8.22 12.54
CA CYS A 76 6.25 -8.13 11.19
C CYS A 76 4.90 -8.83 11.07
N ARG A 77 3.87 -8.10 10.59
CA ARG A 77 2.56 -8.67 10.28
C ARG A 77 2.55 -9.33 8.93
N GLY A 78 3.33 -8.79 7.99
CA GLY A 78 3.39 -9.26 6.63
C GLY A 78 3.91 -8.17 5.71
N TRP A 79 3.98 -8.49 4.43
CA TRP A 79 4.45 -7.55 3.41
C TRP A 79 3.61 -7.69 2.15
N PHE A 80 3.61 -6.62 1.35
CA PHE A 80 2.93 -6.56 0.05
C PHE A 80 3.90 -5.99 -0.98
N SER A 81 3.98 -6.62 -2.14
CA SER A 81 4.68 -6.06 -3.29
C SER A 81 3.67 -5.32 -4.16
N LEU A 82 3.96 -4.08 -4.48
CA LEU A 82 3.08 -3.22 -5.26
C LEU A 82 3.74 -2.90 -6.59
N ILE A 83 2.94 -2.95 -7.66
CA ILE A 83 3.36 -2.52 -8.99
C ILE A 83 2.31 -1.51 -9.47
N TYR A 84 2.77 -0.33 -9.84
CA TYR A 84 1.91 0.77 -10.27
C TYR A 84 1.78 0.81 -11.79
N HIS A 85 0.64 1.29 -12.28
CA HIS A 85 0.32 1.34 -13.72
C HIS A 85 0.40 -0.03 -14.39
N ASN A 86 0.04 -1.07 -13.64
CA ASN A 86 0.15 -2.45 -14.11
C ASN A 86 -1.11 -2.89 -14.85
N GLY A 87 -1.46 -2.17 -15.90
CA GLY A 87 -2.64 -2.49 -16.68
C GLY A 87 -3.22 -1.26 -17.36
N SER A 88 -4.45 -1.38 -17.86
CA SER A 88 -5.15 -0.28 -18.48
C SER A 88 -5.61 0.74 -17.46
N GLU A 89 -5.53 2.02 -17.79
CA GLU A 89 -6.01 3.11 -16.94
C GLU A 89 -7.51 3.03 -16.67
N ASN A 90 -8.24 2.33 -17.53
CA ASN A 90 -9.69 2.24 -17.46
C ASN A 90 -10.20 0.96 -16.80
N GLU A 91 -9.30 0.10 -16.34
CA GLU A 91 -9.68 -1.17 -15.75
C GLU A 91 -9.22 -1.22 -14.29
N PRO A 92 -9.90 -2.04 -13.45
CA PRO A 92 -9.39 -2.31 -12.12
C PRO A 92 -7.96 -2.83 -12.21
N MET A 93 -7.09 -2.21 -11.46
CA MET A 93 -5.66 -2.48 -11.55
C MET A 93 -5.24 -3.51 -10.53
N ILE A 94 -4.32 -4.36 -10.93
CA ILE A 94 -3.62 -5.22 -9.99
C ILE A 94 -2.48 -4.39 -9.41
N VAL A 95 -2.74 -3.77 -8.28
CA VAL A 95 -1.72 -3.01 -7.56
C VAL A 95 -0.85 -3.94 -6.74
N ILE A 96 -1.47 -4.90 -6.08
CA ILE A 96 -0.76 -5.88 -5.26
C ILE A 96 -0.32 -7.02 -6.15
N SER A 97 0.97 -7.11 -6.42
CA SER A 97 1.51 -8.16 -7.29
C SER A 97 1.86 -9.42 -6.53
N ASP A 98 2.11 -9.31 -5.22
CA ASP A 98 2.42 -10.46 -4.37
C ASP A 98 2.29 -10.04 -2.90
N TYR A 99 2.23 -11.00 -2.00
CA TYR A 99 2.21 -10.75 -0.56
C TYR A 99 2.60 -11.99 0.21
N SER A 100 2.84 -11.84 1.50
CA SER A 100 3.45 -12.87 2.35
C SER A 100 2.57 -14.07 2.72
N TYR A 101 1.36 -14.18 2.20
CA TYR A 101 0.44 -15.32 2.38
C TYR A 101 0.32 -15.83 3.81
N ASN A 102 0.01 -14.93 4.73
CA ASN A 102 -0.36 -15.30 6.08
C ASN A 102 -1.81 -14.87 6.33
N GLU A 103 -2.35 -15.23 7.49
CA GLU A 103 -3.74 -14.92 7.82
C GLU A 103 -4.05 -13.42 7.74
N TRP A 104 -3.15 -12.59 8.22
CA TRP A 104 -3.34 -11.15 8.22
C TRP A 104 -3.34 -10.57 6.80
N THR A 105 -2.34 -10.91 5.99
CA THR A 105 -2.26 -10.39 4.61
C THR A 105 -3.41 -10.88 3.74
N GLU A 106 -3.81 -12.13 3.90
CA GLU A 106 -4.95 -12.66 3.15
C GLU A 106 -6.26 -11.97 3.54
N ASN A 107 -6.42 -11.65 4.82
CA ASN A 107 -7.58 -10.92 5.30
C ASN A 107 -7.62 -9.50 4.73
N VAL A 108 -6.48 -8.81 4.71
CA VAL A 108 -6.36 -7.48 4.10
C VAL A 108 -6.69 -7.55 2.60
N TYR A 109 -6.10 -8.49 1.90
CA TYR A 109 -6.34 -8.68 0.47
C TYR A 109 -7.82 -8.90 0.17
N ARG A 110 -8.47 -9.77 0.92
CA ARG A 110 -9.89 -10.08 0.76
C ARG A 110 -10.77 -8.85 0.98
N ARG A 111 -10.43 -8.02 1.94
CA ARG A 111 -11.18 -6.80 2.21
C ARG A 111 -11.02 -5.78 1.10
N LEU A 112 -9.81 -5.63 0.58
CA LEU A 112 -9.56 -4.74 -0.55
C LEU A 112 -10.32 -5.21 -1.79
N ASP A 113 -10.29 -6.51 -2.07
CA ASP A 113 -11.02 -7.09 -3.19
C ASP A 113 -12.53 -6.89 -3.04
N GLY A 114 -13.05 -7.03 -1.82
CA GLY A 114 -14.46 -6.83 -1.54
C GLY A 114 -14.95 -5.40 -1.75
N VAL A 115 -14.06 -4.42 -1.53
CA VAL A 115 -14.40 -3.00 -1.71
C VAL A 115 -14.23 -2.56 -3.15
N PHE A 116 -13.12 -2.90 -3.78
CA PHE A 116 -12.76 -2.38 -5.11
C PHE A 116 -13.07 -3.35 -6.24
N GLY A 117 -13.04 -4.64 -5.98
CA GLY A 117 -13.20 -5.65 -7.01
C GLY A 117 -12.03 -5.68 -7.99
N GLY A 118 -11.83 -6.80 -8.69
CA GLY A 118 -10.84 -6.90 -9.73
C GLY A 118 -9.38 -6.85 -9.29
N ILE A 119 -9.11 -6.94 -8.01
CA ILE A 119 -7.75 -7.05 -7.48
C ILE A 119 -7.41 -8.54 -7.46
N GLU A 120 -6.59 -8.96 -8.42
CA GLU A 120 -6.19 -10.37 -8.55
C GLU A 120 -4.67 -10.46 -8.68
N LEU A 121 -4.14 -11.51 -8.13
CA LEU A 121 -2.71 -11.82 -8.27
C LEU A 121 -2.44 -12.74 -9.44
#